data_bee16e49c188e79c8d0637a070866e15
#
_entry.id   bee16e49c188e79c8d0637a070866e15
#
_cell.length_a   1.000
_cell.length_b   1.000
_cell.length_c   1.000
_cell.angle_alpha   90.00
_cell.angle_beta   90.00
_cell.angle_gamma   90.00
#
_symmetry.space_group_name_H-M   'P 1'
#
loop_
_entity.id
_entity.type
_entity.pdbx_description
1 polymer ?
#
loop_
_entity_poly.entity_id
_entity_poly.type
_entity_poly.pdbx_seq_one_letter_code
_entity_poly.pdbx_strand_id
1 'polypeptide(L)'
;IYQKYPQLVYLDSAASSLKCQRVIDKLDHYYNRIGVNVHRGVYRLSYEATDLYEGAREIIANFINSSFEEVVFTRGCSSSLNLVALSYGMEFVDAGDEVIVTELEHHSNLIPWMNVCKKKGATLKYVPLTEDGRITVENFKSVISSKTKVVAINHVSNVMGYITPIKEIIELA
;
A
#
# COMPACT_ATOMS: atom_id res chain seq x y z
N ILE A 1 21.05 -0.18 -16.78
CA ILE A 1 20.91 -1.62 -17.11
C ILE A 1 20.90 -1.85 -18.61
N TYR A 2 20.06 -1.14 -19.37
CA TYR A 2 19.93 -1.32 -20.82
C TYR A 2 21.17 -0.93 -21.63
N GLN A 3 22.00 -0.01 -21.13
CA GLN A 3 23.32 0.28 -21.76
C GLN A 3 24.25 -0.94 -21.74
N LYS A 4 24.19 -1.75 -20.68
CA LYS A 4 24.98 -2.98 -20.55
C LYS A 4 24.35 -4.18 -21.26
N TYR A 5 23.03 -4.20 -21.34
CA TYR A 5 22.22 -5.31 -21.89
C TYR A 5 21.17 -4.77 -22.85
N PRO A 6 21.52 -4.32 -24.06
CA PRO A 6 20.62 -3.64 -24.98
C PRO A 6 19.46 -4.52 -25.51
N GLN A 7 19.62 -5.85 -25.44
CA GLN A 7 18.61 -6.82 -25.86
C GLN A 7 17.70 -7.28 -24.69
N LEU A 8 17.92 -6.77 -23.48
CA LEU A 8 17.15 -7.19 -22.31
C LEU A 8 15.70 -6.70 -22.40
N VAL A 9 14.77 -7.62 -22.27
CA VAL A 9 13.35 -7.33 -22.01
C VAL A 9 13.11 -7.62 -20.53
N TYR A 10 12.90 -6.58 -19.73
CA TYR A 10 12.66 -6.71 -18.29
C TYR A 10 11.15 -6.75 -18.00
N LEU A 11 10.65 -7.89 -17.53
CA LEU A 11 9.23 -8.14 -17.27
C LEU A 11 8.90 -8.39 -15.77
N ASP A 12 9.88 -8.20 -14.88
CA ASP A 12 9.74 -8.51 -13.45
C ASP A 12 9.51 -7.25 -12.58
N SER A 13 8.76 -6.28 -13.11
CA SER A 13 8.45 -5.05 -12.37
C SER A 13 7.52 -5.28 -11.18
N ALA A 14 6.78 -6.39 -11.15
CA ALA A 14 5.97 -6.79 -9.98
C ALA A 14 6.83 -7.10 -8.75
N ALA A 15 8.00 -7.73 -8.96
CA ALA A 15 8.94 -7.99 -7.88
C ALA A 15 9.84 -6.79 -7.59
N SER A 16 10.37 -6.13 -8.62
CA SER A 16 11.30 -5.00 -8.45
C SER A 16 11.28 -4.05 -9.65
N SER A 17 10.72 -2.88 -9.51
CA SER A 17 10.76 -1.84 -10.54
C SER A 17 12.15 -1.24 -10.68
N LEU A 18 12.64 -1.15 -11.93
CA LEU A 18 13.88 -0.43 -12.24
C LEU A 18 13.71 1.06 -11.92
N LYS A 19 14.72 1.65 -11.28
CA LYS A 19 14.69 3.06 -10.92
C LYS A 19 14.97 3.93 -12.15
N CYS A 20 14.11 4.91 -12.41
CA CYS A 20 14.32 5.86 -13.47
C CYS A 20 15.46 6.84 -13.11
N GLN A 21 16.13 7.38 -14.12
CA GLN A 21 17.27 8.28 -13.92
C GLN A 21 16.91 9.50 -13.06
N ARG A 22 15.71 10.07 -13.24
CA ARG A 22 15.24 11.20 -12.44
C ARG A 22 15.23 10.94 -10.93
N VAL A 23 14.89 9.70 -10.50
CA VAL A 23 14.91 9.31 -9.07
C VAL A 23 16.35 9.25 -8.58
N ILE A 24 17.24 8.64 -9.37
CA ILE A 24 18.67 8.54 -9.04
C ILE A 24 19.29 9.94 -8.91
N ASP A 25 19.04 10.82 -9.87
CA ASP A 25 19.56 12.19 -9.87
C ASP A 25 19.05 13.00 -8.66
N LYS A 26 17.80 12.79 -8.25
CA LYS A 26 17.24 13.45 -7.06
C LYS A 26 17.86 12.95 -5.75
N LEU A 27 18.11 11.65 -5.64
CA LEU A 27 18.81 11.07 -4.49
C LEU A 27 20.26 11.60 -4.43
N ASP A 28 20.97 11.61 -5.56
CA ASP A 28 22.32 12.14 -5.67
C ASP A 28 22.38 13.63 -5.30
N HIS A 29 21.45 14.43 -5.84
CA HIS A 29 21.33 15.85 -5.48
C HIS A 29 21.10 16.04 -3.98
N TYR A 30 20.18 15.28 -3.38
CA TYR A 30 19.90 15.41 -1.95
C TYR A 30 21.14 15.10 -1.10
N TYR A 31 21.78 13.96 -1.33
CA TYR A 31 22.93 13.55 -0.53
C TYR A 31 24.17 14.44 -0.74
N ASN A 32 24.41 14.92 -1.94
CA ASN A 32 25.59 15.74 -2.24
C ASN A 32 25.39 17.23 -1.94
N ARG A 33 24.16 17.74 -1.88
CA ARG A 33 23.90 19.18 -1.76
C ARG A 33 23.18 19.60 -0.51
N ILE A 34 22.34 18.74 0.06
CA ILE A 34 21.46 19.07 1.18
C ILE A 34 21.80 18.21 2.40
N GLY A 35 21.50 16.92 2.36
CA GLY A 35 21.92 15.88 3.30
C GLY A 35 21.61 16.11 4.78
N VAL A 36 20.59 16.92 5.12
CA VAL A 36 20.26 17.29 6.50
C VAL A 36 18.85 16.87 6.90
N ASN A 37 18.56 16.90 8.19
CA ASN A 37 17.25 16.55 8.73
C ASN A 37 16.18 17.58 8.36
N VAL A 38 15.00 17.10 8.01
CA VAL A 38 13.78 17.90 7.84
C VAL A 38 13.23 18.33 9.21
N HIS A 39 12.53 19.47 9.29
CA HIS A 39 11.77 20.00 10.44
C HIS A 39 12.59 20.31 11.70
N ARG A 40 13.88 20.03 11.77
CA ARG A 40 14.65 20.10 13.03
C ARG A 40 15.66 21.25 13.11
N GLY A 41 16.06 21.83 11.98
CA GLY A 41 17.06 22.87 11.96
C GLY A 41 16.48 24.25 11.74
N VAL A 42 17.14 25.26 12.28
CA VAL A 42 16.83 26.69 12.10
C VAL A 42 17.82 27.36 11.15
N TYR A 43 18.27 26.66 10.12
CA TYR A 43 19.23 27.11 9.14
C TYR A 43 18.79 26.76 7.71
N ARG A 44 19.35 27.46 6.73
CA ARG A 44 18.91 27.44 5.34
C ARG A 44 18.75 26.04 4.73
N LEU A 45 19.72 25.14 4.91
CA LEU A 45 19.65 23.80 4.34
C LEU A 45 18.50 22.97 4.95
N SER A 46 18.19 23.17 6.24
CA SER A 46 17.06 22.48 6.88
C SER A 46 15.71 22.97 6.36
N TYR A 47 15.58 24.26 6.08
CA TYR A 47 14.38 24.80 5.43
C TYR A 47 14.24 24.25 4.02
N GLU A 48 15.32 24.24 3.22
CA GLU A 48 15.32 23.67 1.87
C GLU A 48 14.95 22.17 1.87
N ALA A 49 15.50 21.38 2.79
CA ALA A 49 15.14 19.97 2.95
C ALA A 49 13.66 19.79 3.34
N THR A 50 13.16 20.66 4.22
CA THR A 50 11.76 20.64 4.65
C THR A 50 10.83 20.99 3.50
N ASP A 51 11.12 22.03 2.74
CA ASP A 51 10.32 22.46 1.59
C ASP A 51 10.25 21.36 0.52
N LEU A 52 11.36 20.65 0.25
CA LEU A 52 11.38 19.53 -0.68
C LEU A 52 10.54 18.36 -0.18
N TYR A 53 10.61 18.04 1.09
CA TYR A 53 9.85 16.94 1.70
C TYR A 53 8.35 17.23 1.71
N GLU A 54 7.95 18.43 2.18
CA GLU A 54 6.55 18.82 2.26
C GLU A 54 5.95 19.07 0.88
N GLY A 55 6.72 19.62 -0.06
CA GLY A 55 6.29 19.74 -1.46
C GLY A 55 6.05 18.38 -2.13
N ALA A 56 6.88 17.37 -1.82
CA ALA A 56 6.62 16.01 -2.29
C ALA A 56 5.34 15.40 -1.69
N ARG A 57 5.08 15.68 -0.41
CA ARG A 57 3.85 15.27 0.28
C ARG A 57 2.61 15.87 -0.37
N GLU A 58 2.63 17.17 -0.66
CA GLU A 58 1.54 17.87 -1.33
C GLU A 58 1.27 17.30 -2.74
N ILE A 59 2.32 17.04 -3.52
CA ILE A 59 2.19 16.41 -4.83
C ILE A 59 1.50 15.04 -4.73
N ILE A 60 1.89 14.22 -3.76
CA ILE A 60 1.27 12.90 -3.56
C ILE A 60 -0.18 13.03 -3.08
N ALA A 61 -0.46 13.93 -2.13
CA ALA A 61 -1.82 14.19 -1.65
C ALA A 61 -2.76 14.54 -2.81
N ASN A 62 -2.36 15.48 -3.66
CA ASN A 62 -3.12 15.86 -4.85
C ASN A 62 -3.29 14.69 -5.83
N PHE A 63 -2.25 13.87 -6.03
CA PHE A 63 -2.31 12.72 -6.94
C PHE A 63 -3.30 11.64 -6.49
N ILE A 64 -3.39 11.37 -5.18
CA ILE A 64 -4.29 10.36 -4.63
C ILE A 64 -5.63 10.94 -4.14
N ASN A 65 -5.88 12.24 -4.38
CA ASN A 65 -7.09 12.95 -3.96
C ASN A 65 -7.33 12.87 -2.44
N SER A 66 -6.27 13.09 -1.66
CA SER A 66 -6.32 13.20 -0.19
C SER A 66 -5.89 14.59 0.28
N SER A 67 -6.08 14.89 1.57
CA SER A 67 -5.49 16.07 2.18
C SER A 67 -4.00 15.83 2.51
N PHE A 68 -3.26 16.92 2.67
CA PHE A 68 -1.83 16.87 3.00
C PHE A 68 -1.54 16.11 4.30
N GLU A 69 -2.40 16.24 5.31
CA GLU A 69 -2.28 15.62 6.62
C GLU A 69 -2.49 14.10 6.58
N GLU A 70 -3.19 13.59 5.55
CA GLU A 70 -3.47 12.16 5.38
C GLU A 70 -2.31 11.40 4.74
N VAL A 71 -1.28 12.09 4.21
CA VAL A 71 -0.13 11.44 3.58
C VAL A 71 0.97 11.17 4.60
N VAL A 72 1.29 9.91 4.79
CA VAL A 72 2.39 9.45 5.65
C VAL A 72 3.39 8.64 4.82
N PHE A 73 4.61 9.12 4.70
CA PHE A 73 5.68 8.38 4.05
C PHE A 73 6.21 7.26 4.95
N THR A 74 6.33 6.07 4.39
CA THR A 74 6.87 4.89 5.05
C THR A 74 8.02 4.29 4.24
N ARG A 75 8.61 3.21 4.74
CA ARG A 75 9.71 2.50 4.05
C ARG A 75 9.25 1.65 2.86
N GLY A 76 7.94 1.51 2.66
CA GLY A 76 7.34 0.74 1.58
C GLY A 76 5.98 0.14 1.96
N CYS A 77 5.33 -0.52 1.01
CA CYS A 77 3.98 -1.06 1.15
C CYS A 77 3.82 -1.96 2.38
N SER A 78 4.77 -2.86 2.65
CA SER A 78 4.72 -3.73 3.84
C SER A 78 4.68 -2.93 5.14
N SER A 79 5.47 -1.86 5.24
CA SER A 79 5.44 -0.98 6.43
C SER A 79 4.12 -0.24 6.55
N SER A 80 3.56 0.25 5.45
CA SER A 80 2.26 0.95 5.44
C SER A 80 1.12 0.04 5.87
N LEU A 81 1.03 -1.17 5.31
CA LEU A 81 -0.01 -2.13 5.65
C LEU A 81 0.08 -2.60 7.10
N ASN A 82 1.29 -2.84 7.61
CA ASN A 82 1.49 -3.14 9.03
C ASN A 82 1.12 -1.95 9.93
N LEU A 83 1.43 -0.71 9.52
CA LEU A 83 1.05 0.48 10.28
C LEU A 83 -0.47 0.57 10.43
N VAL A 84 -1.23 0.39 9.34
CA VAL A 84 -2.70 0.40 9.38
C VAL A 84 -3.25 -0.75 10.24
N ALA A 85 -2.74 -1.96 10.07
CA ALA A 85 -3.20 -3.11 10.87
C ALA A 85 -2.88 -2.96 12.35
N LEU A 86 -1.68 -2.45 12.71
CA LEU A 86 -1.26 -2.26 14.10
C LEU A 86 -1.86 -1.02 14.78
N SER A 87 -2.29 -0.01 14.02
CA SER A 87 -3.00 1.14 14.56
C SER A 87 -4.53 0.91 14.47
N TYR A 88 -5.13 1.10 13.30
CA TYR A 88 -6.56 0.95 13.11
C TYR A 88 -7.08 -0.45 13.49
N GLY A 89 -6.43 -1.51 12.99
CA GLY A 89 -6.86 -2.88 13.26
C GLY A 89 -6.84 -3.23 14.75
N MET A 90 -5.78 -2.85 15.46
CA MET A 90 -5.69 -3.13 16.90
C MET A 90 -6.62 -2.26 17.75
N GLU A 91 -7.00 -1.07 17.28
CA GLU A 91 -7.90 -0.17 18.00
C GLU A 91 -9.38 -0.51 17.77
N PHE A 92 -9.76 -0.77 16.52
CA PHE A 92 -11.17 -0.80 16.11
C PHE A 92 -11.72 -2.18 15.76
N VAL A 93 -10.89 -3.22 15.67
CA VAL A 93 -11.36 -4.60 15.46
C VAL A 93 -11.50 -5.29 16.80
N ASP A 94 -12.65 -5.90 17.06
CA ASP A 94 -12.95 -6.60 18.31
C ASP A 94 -13.33 -8.07 18.10
N ALA A 95 -13.51 -8.81 19.20
CA ALA A 95 -13.91 -10.21 19.16
C ALA A 95 -15.29 -10.37 18.51
N GLY A 96 -15.36 -11.24 17.51
CA GLY A 96 -16.59 -11.49 16.73
C GLY A 96 -16.72 -10.64 15.48
N ASP A 97 -15.87 -9.62 15.29
CA ASP A 97 -15.77 -8.89 14.02
C ASP A 97 -15.16 -9.77 12.92
N GLU A 98 -15.33 -9.33 11.69
CA GLU A 98 -14.81 -10.00 10.50
C GLU A 98 -13.88 -9.06 9.71
N VAL A 99 -12.76 -9.60 9.29
CA VAL A 99 -11.84 -8.96 8.34
C VAL A 99 -11.86 -9.75 7.05
N ILE A 100 -12.16 -9.11 5.93
CA ILE A 100 -12.19 -9.74 4.60
C ILE A 100 -10.88 -9.47 3.86
N VAL A 101 -10.29 -10.53 3.35
CA VAL A 101 -9.15 -10.53 2.42
C VAL A 101 -9.49 -11.39 1.20
N THR A 102 -8.61 -11.44 0.21
CA THR A 102 -8.78 -12.37 -0.92
C THR A 102 -7.75 -13.50 -0.87
N GLU A 103 -8.00 -14.57 -1.61
CA GLU A 103 -7.00 -15.64 -1.79
C GLU A 103 -5.80 -15.18 -2.64
N LEU A 104 -5.91 -14.04 -3.34
CA LEU A 104 -4.83 -13.44 -4.16
C LEU A 104 -3.99 -12.40 -3.41
N GLU A 105 -4.16 -12.26 -2.09
CA GLU A 105 -3.41 -11.24 -1.36
C GLU A 105 -1.92 -11.53 -1.31
N HIS A 106 -1.13 -10.49 -1.56
CA HIS A 106 0.29 -10.53 -1.22
C HIS A 106 0.45 -10.67 0.30
N HIS A 107 1.44 -11.43 0.74
CA HIS A 107 1.70 -11.67 2.17
C HIS A 107 1.81 -10.38 3.00
N SER A 108 2.28 -9.28 2.40
CA SER A 108 2.35 -7.98 3.09
C SER A 108 0.98 -7.42 3.49
N ASN A 109 -0.09 -7.80 2.80
CA ASN A 109 -1.47 -7.45 3.16
C ASN A 109 -2.15 -8.55 3.99
N LEU A 110 -1.88 -9.81 3.72
CA LEU A 110 -2.53 -10.93 4.40
C LEU A 110 -2.06 -11.09 5.86
N ILE A 111 -0.74 -11.16 6.09
CA ILE A 111 -0.17 -11.52 7.39
C ILE A 111 -0.52 -10.52 8.50
N PRO A 112 -0.48 -9.18 8.29
CA PRO A 112 -0.88 -8.24 9.33
C PRO A 112 -2.32 -8.45 9.82
N TRP A 113 -3.27 -8.69 8.92
CA TRP A 113 -4.66 -8.92 9.28
C TRP A 113 -4.90 -10.29 9.93
N MET A 114 -4.18 -11.34 9.52
CA MET A 114 -4.15 -12.61 10.25
C MET A 114 -3.74 -12.42 11.71
N ASN A 115 -2.70 -11.61 11.94
CA ASN A 115 -2.20 -11.32 13.28
C ASN A 115 -3.20 -10.51 14.12
N VAL A 116 -3.86 -9.51 13.53
CA VAL A 116 -4.92 -8.73 14.17
C VAL A 116 -6.07 -9.64 14.57
N CYS A 117 -6.61 -10.43 13.63
CA CYS A 117 -7.71 -11.34 13.90
C CYS A 117 -7.36 -12.33 15.02
N LYS A 118 -6.18 -12.95 14.98
CA LYS A 118 -5.72 -13.86 16.03
C LYS A 118 -5.64 -13.19 17.40
N LYS A 119 -5.14 -11.95 17.46
CA LYS A 119 -4.98 -11.21 18.72
C LYS A 119 -6.29 -10.72 19.30
N LYS A 120 -7.21 -10.29 18.44
CA LYS A 120 -8.49 -9.66 18.83
C LYS A 120 -9.64 -10.65 18.93
N GLY A 121 -9.48 -11.90 18.52
CA GLY A 121 -10.57 -12.89 18.46
C GLY A 121 -11.55 -12.62 17.32
N ALA A 122 -11.12 -11.91 16.30
CA ALA A 122 -11.90 -11.66 15.09
C ALA A 122 -11.73 -12.81 14.07
N THR A 123 -12.61 -12.86 13.09
CA THR A 123 -12.60 -13.90 12.04
C THR A 123 -11.99 -13.32 10.76
N LEU A 124 -10.97 -13.99 10.20
CA LEU A 124 -10.47 -13.68 8.87
C LEU A 124 -11.28 -14.47 7.83
N LYS A 125 -11.90 -13.76 6.90
CA LYS A 125 -12.66 -14.34 5.79
C LYS A 125 -11.93 -14.13 4.47
N TYR A 126 -12.03 -15.10 3.59
CA TYR A 126 -11.42 -15.06 2.27
C TYR A 126 -12.50 -14.95 1.19
N VAL A 127 -12.35 -13.97 0.28
CA VAL A 127 -13.15 -13.93 -0.94
C VAL A 127 -12.62 -15.05 -1.85
N PRO A 128 -13.46 -16.06 -2.18
CA PRO A 128 -13.03 -17.15 -3.04
C PRO A 128 -12.77 -16.66 -4.46
N LEU A 129 -11.92 -17.39 -5.18
CA LEU A 129 -11.65 -17.14 -6.59
C LEU A 129 -12.63 -17.93 -7.47
N THR A 130 -12.83 -17.43 -8.68
CA THR A 130 -13.41 -18.21 -9.77
C THR A 130 -12.42 -19.26 -10.27
N GLU A 131 -12.85 -20.21 -11.10
CA GLU A 131 -11.96 -21.23 -11.68
C GLU A 131 -10.80 -20.63 -12.50
N ASP A 132 -11.01 -19.45 -13.11
CA ASP A 132 -9.99 -18.71 -13.86
C ASP A 132 -9.18 -17.73 -12.96
N GLY A 133 -9.30 -17.84 -11.64
CA GLY A 133 -8.47 -17.10 -10.67
C GLY A 133 -8.87 -15.64 -10.48
N ARG A 134 -10.12 -15.27 -10.69
CA ARG A 134 -10.62 -13.89 -10.55
C ARG A 134 -11.43 -13.69 -9.28
N ILE A 135 -11.49 -12.44 -8.85
CA ILE A 135 -12.38 -11.97 -7.80
C ILE A 135 -13.57 -11.28 -8.48
N THR A 136 -14.77 -11.72 -8.15
CA THR A 136 -16.01 -11.11 -8.64
C THR A 136 -16.78 -10.43 -7.52
N VAL A 137 -17.71 -9.56 -7.90
CA VAL A 137 -18.63 -8.90 -6.97
C VAL A 137 -19.51 -9.95 -6.26
N GLU A 138 -19.91 -11.00 -6.96
CA GLU A 138 -20.72 -12.09 -6.42
C GLU A 138 -19.95 -12.88 -5.35
N ASN A 139 -18.69 -13.19 -5.60
CA ASN A 139 -17.83 -13.84 -4.63
C ASN A 139 -17.61 -12.96 -3.39
N PHE A 140 -17.46 -11.66 -3.56
CA PHE A 140 -17.39 -10.73 -2.43
C PHE A 140 -18.70 -10.68 -1.64
N LYS A 141 -19.85 -10.60 -2.32
CA LYS A 141 -21.17 -10.63 -1.66
C LYS A 141 -21.40 -11.90 -0.84
N SER A 142 -20.80 -13.02 -1.22
CA SER A 142 -20.95 -14.27 -0.48
C SER A 142 -20.26 -14.29 0.88
N VAL A 143 -19.34 -13.35 1.14
CA VAL A 143 -18.55 -13.31 2.38
C VAL A 143 -18.81 -12.09 3.26
N ILE A 144 -19.27 -10.96 2.68
CA ILE A 144 -19.58 -9.75 3.45
C ILE A 144 -20.79 -9.97 4.36
N SER A 145 -20.74 -9.41 5.55
CA SER A 145 -21.83 -9.45 6.53
C SER A 145 -21.90 -8.19 7.38
N SER A 146 -22.91 -8.06 8.23
CA SER A 146 -23.02 -6.96 9.20
C SER A 146 -21.90 -6.94 10.26
N LYS A 147 -21.08 -7.99 10.35
CA LYS A 147 -19.92 -8.09 11.22
C LYS A 147 -18.62 -7.68 10.55
N THR A 148 -18.65 -7.41 9.24
CA THR A 148 -17.46 -7.01 8.49
C THR A 148 -17.01 -5.63 8.97
N LYS A 149 -15.81 -5.57 9.51
CA LYS A 149 -15.18 -4.34 10.03
C LYS A 149 -14.12 -3.78 9.10
N VAL A 150 -13.41 -4.67 8.41
CA VAL A 150 -12.33 -4.28 7.49
C VAL A 150 -12.42 -5.12 6.22
N VAL A 151 -12.19 -4.47 5.08
CA VAL A 151 -11.98 -5.09 3.78
C VAL A 151 -10.58 -4.71 3.29
N ALA A 152 -9.68 -5.67 3.21
CA ALA A 152 -8.27 -5.47 2.85
C ALA A 152 -7.93 -6.33 1.63
N ILE A 153 -8.13 -5.78 0.44
CA ILE A 153 -8.02 -6.50 -0.83
C ILE A 153 -7.10 -5.75 -1.82
N ASN A 154 -6.45 -6.48 -2.70
CA ASN A 154 -5.63 -5.89 -3.75
C ASN A 154 -6.49 -5.30 -4.88
N HIS A 155 -6.05 -4.20 -5.47
CA HIS A 155 -6.66 -3.63 -6.66
C HIS A 155 -6.18 -4.36 -7.94
N VAL A 156 -4.89 -4.66 -8.01
CA VAL A 156 -4.29 -5.42 -9.11
C VAL A 156 -3.40 -6.50 -8.52
N SER A 157 -3.70 -7.76 -8.87
CA SER A 157 -2.89 -8.89 -8.40
C SER A 157 -1.48 -8.84 -9.00
N ASN A 158 -0.47 -8.93 -8.14
CA ASN A 158 0.93 -9.04 -8.58
C ASN A 158 1.27 -10.39 -9.22
N VAL A 159 0.44 -11.40 -9.03
CA VAL A 159 0.60 -12.75 -9.60
C VAL A 159 -0.17 -12.89 -10.90
N MET A 160 -1.47 -12.58 -10.87
CA MET A 160 -2.38 -12.79 -12.00
C MET A 160 -2.46 -11.59 -12.95
N GLY A 161 -2.03 -10.39 -12.50
CA GLY A 161 -2.20 -9.15 -13.26
C GLY A 161 -3.65 -8.72 -13.46
N TYR A 162 -4.59 -9.39 -12.81
CA TYR A 162 -6.02 -9.12 -12.87
C TYR A 162 -6.39 -7.87 -12.07
N ILE A 163 -7.32 -7.08 -12.61
CA ILE A 163 -7.85 -5.88 -11.95
C ILE A 163 -9.14 -6.27 -11.22
N THR A 164 -9.13 -6.15 -9.90
CA THR A 164 -10.30 -6.39 -9.04
C THR A 164 -11.37 -5.32 -9.30
N PRO A 165 -12.68 -5.66 -9.33
CA PRO A 165 -13.79 -4.71 -9.51
C PRO A 165 -13.99 -3.87 -8.23
N ILE A 166 -12.97 -3.03 -7.94
CA ILE A 166 -12.84 -2.37 -6.63
C ILE A 166 -13.93 -1.33 -6.38
N LYS A 167 -14.44 -0.68 -7.42
CA LYS A 167 -15.49 0.35 -7.29
C LYS A 167 -16.78 -0.26 -6.76
N GLU A 168 -17.21 -1.34 -7.39
CA GLU A 168 -18.43 -2.07 -7.01
C GLU A 168 -18.29 -2.71 -5.63
N ILE A 169 -17.09 -3.15 -5.28
CA ILE A 169 -16.81 -3.71 -3.93
C ILE A 169 -16.88 -2.59 -2.87
N ILE A 170 -16.34 -1.41 -3.14
CA ILE A 170 -16.41 -0.26 -2.21
C ILE A 170 -17.85 0.19 -1.96
N GLU A 171 -18.72 0.16 -2.99
CA GLU A 171 -20.14 0.51 -2.84
C GLU A 171 -20.93 -0.48 -1.96
N LEU A 172 -20.42 -1.69 -1.81
CA LEU A 172 -21.05 -2.75 -0.99
C LEU A 172 -20.50 -2.79 0.44
N ALA A 173 -19.28 -2.27 0.66
CA ALA A 173 -18.58 -2.30 1.94
C ALA A 173 -18.93 -1.11 2.81
#